data_c6e27b7bed5835b514752971ce7beaeb
#
_entry.id   c6e27b7bed5835b514752971ce7beaeb
#
_cell.length_a   1.000
_cell.length_b   1.000
_cell.length_c   1.000
_cell.angle_alpha   90.00
_cell.angle_beta   90.00
_cell.angle_gamma   90.00
#
_symmetry.space_group_name_H-M   'P 1'
#
loop_
_entity.id
_entity.type
_entity.pdbx_description
1 polymer ?
#
loop_
_entity_poly.entity_id
_entity_poly.type
_entity_poly.pdbx_seq_one_letter_code
_entity_poly.pdbx_strand_id
1 'polypeptide(L)'
;MDKEDASQQITLVTGPAGAGRLTAINALEDLGFEAIDNLPLTLLPRLLDGRPLDRPLALGIDTRNRDFSVPALLEAQDKLNAHDAYTARLLYLDCRAEVLLRRFSETRRRHPFAKGDAPAEAVERELPLLAPVRERADILIDTSELSPHDLRAALTQWFAAEAEQGLAVTIHSFSYKRGLPQDLDMALDVRFLNNPHWQPELRALDGRDKAVADFVSGDPAFAPFFQKASDLIMSLLPGYADEGKTYLSVGLGCTGGQHRSVAVAEMLVNRLAEAGWQVSIRHRELERRGRGAAKTLGTSV
;
A
#
# COMPACT_ATOMS: atom_id res chain seq x y z
N MET A 1 -25.59 -16.81 -24.59
CA MET A 1 -24.17 -16.81 -24.13
C MET A 1 -23.82 -15.34 -23.98
N ASP A 2 -24.30 -14.81 -22.85
CA ASP A 2 -24.26 -13.38 -22.56
C ASP A 2 -22.83 -13.03 -22.14
N LYS A 3 -22.17 -12.20 -22.93
CA LYS A 3 -20.98 -11.46 -22.48
C LYS A 3 -21.50 -10.45 -21.45
N GLU A 4 -21.37 -10.75 -20.17
CA GLU A 4 -21.35 -9.72 -19.15
C GLU A 4 -20.30 -8.70 -19.56
N ASP A 5 -20.73 -7.46 -19.78
CA ASP A 5 -19.89 -6.30 -20.09
C ASP A 5 -18.96 -6.07 -18.87
N ALA A 6 -17.80 -6.71 -18.89
CA ALA A 6 -16.78 -6.42 -17.90
C ALA A 6 -16.31 -4.98 -18.16
N SER A 7 -16.61 -4.08 -17.23
CA SER A 7 -16.16 -2.69 -17.29
C SER A 7 -14.64 -2.63 -17.44
N GLN A 8 -14.15 -1.76 -18.31
CA GLN A 8 -12.72 -1.62 -18.59
C GLN A 8 -12.04 -0.93 -17.39
N GLN A 9 -11.00 -1.55 -16.89
CA GLN A 9 -10.28 -1.06 -15.70
C GLN A 9 -9.28 0.04 -16.07
N ILE A 10 -9.35 1.17 -15.35
CA ILE A 10 -8.43 2.30 -15.50
C ILE A 10 -7.82 2.64 -14.14
N THR A 11 -6.51 2.60 -14.01
CA THR A 11 -5.80 3.00 -12.79
C THR A 11 -5.10 4.34 -13.00
N LEU A 12 -5.55 5.38 -12.30
CA LEU A 12 -4.91 6.69 -12.25
C LEU A 12 -3.83 6.66 -11.18
N VAL A 13 -2.57 6.77 -11.56
CA VAL A 13 -1.42 6.68 -10.64
C VAL A 13 -0.86 8.07 -10.39
N THR A 14 -0.88 8.53 -9.16
CA THR A 14 -0.35 9.83 -8.76
C THR A 14 0.31 9.79 -7.38
N GLY A 15 0.83 10.93 -6.94
CA GLY A 15 1.51 11.12 -5.66
C GLY A 15 2.58 12.20 -5.76
N PRO A 16 3.20 12.60 -4.64
CA PRO A 16 4.24 13.62 -4.64
C PRO A 16 5.44 13.19 -5.47
N ALA A 17 6.12 14.17 -6.04
CA ALA A 17 7.32 13.94 -6.82
C ALA A 17 8.38 13.19 -5.99
N GLY A 18 8.91 12.09 -6.51
CA GLY A 18 9.83 11.22 -5.78
C GLY A 18 9.19 10.07 -5.00
N ALA A 19 7.86 9.97 -4.95
CA ALA A 19 7.15 8.86 -4.29
C ALA A 19 7.23 7.51 -5.05
N GLY A 20 7.73 7.49 -6.30
CA GLY A 20 7.94 6.25 -7.04
C GLY A 20 6.93 5.98 -8.18
N ARG A 21 6.21 7.01 -8.65
CA ARG A 21 5.20 6.87 -9.71
C ARG A 21 5.71 6.14 -10.95
N LEU A 22 6.88 6.51 -11.49
CA LEU A 22 7.44 5.82 -12.66
C LEU A 22 7.72 4.32 -12.38
N THR A 23 8.16 3.99 -11.16
CA THR A 23 8.34 2.58 -10.76
C THR A 23 7.00 1.84 -10.74
N ALA A 24 5.95 2.52 -10.28
CA ALA A 24 4.62 1.93 -10.25
C ALA A 24 4.04 1.73 -11.66
N ILE A 25 4.17 2.71 -12.54
CA ILE A 25 3.72 2.60 -13.95
C ILE A 25 4.43 1.43 -14.65
N ASN A 26 5.75 1.31 -14.51
CA ASN A 26 6.50 0.20 -15.10
C ASN A 26 6.08 -1.15 -14.49
N ALA A 27 5.80 -1.20 -13.18
CA ALA A 27 5.33 -2.43 -12.55
C ALA A 27 3.94 -2.85 -13.03
N LEU A 28 3.04 -1.91 -13.29
CA LEU A 28 1.73 -2.20 -13.87
C LEU A 28 1.85 -2.66 -15.32
N GLU A 29 2.79 -2.10 -16.10
CA GLU A 29 3.11 -2.58 -17.45
C GLU A 29 3.57 -4.03 -17.42
N ASP A 30 4.48 -4.38 -16.50
CA ASP A 30 4.96 -5.77 -16.30
C ASP A 30 3.81 -6.72 -15.90
N LEU A 31 2.73 -6.20 -15.28
CA LEU A 31 1.51 -6.94 -14.92
C LEU A 31 0.46 -6.98 -16.05
N GLY A 32 0.80 -6.49 -17.25
CA GLY A 32 -0.04 -6.58 -18.45
C GLY A 32 -0.94 -5.39 -18.70
N PHE A 33 -0.83 -4.30 -17.91
CA PHE A 33 -1.55 -3.06 -18.19
C PHE A 33 -0.98 -2.38 -19.46
N GLU A 34 -1.83 -1.70 -20.19
CA GLU A 34 -1.37 -0.64 -21.10
C GLU A 34 -0.99 0.58 -20.25
N ALA A 35 0.30 0.98 -20.27
CA ALA A 35 0.84 1.96 -19.35
C ALA A 35 1.22 3.25 -20.10
N ILE A 36 0.68 4.39 -19.64
CA ILE A 36 1.02 5.72 -20.17
C ILE A 36 1.45 6.61 -19.02
N ASP A 37 2.71 7.03 -18.99
CA ASP A 37 3.19 7.97 -18.00
C ASP A 37 3.02 9.42 -18.45
N ASN A 38 2.73 10.31 -17.48
CA ASN A 38 2.62 11.74 -17.68
C ASN A 38 1.59 12.17 -18.74
N LEU A 39 0.41 11.51 -18.75
CA LEU A 39 -0.67 11.87 -19.64
C LEU A 39 -1.28 13.22 -19.24
N PRO A 40 -1.40 14.22 -20.15
CA PRO A 40 -2.23 15.38 -19.93
C PRO A 40 -3.70 15.00 -19.74
N LEU A 41 -4.33 15.48 -18.66
CA LEU A 41 -5.74 15.16 -18.36
C LEU A 41 -6.69 15.54 -19.50
N THR A 42 -6.39 16.60 -20.25
CA THR A 42 -7.15 17.04 -21.41
C THR A 42 -7.14 16.05 -22.59
N LEU A 43 -6.19 15.12 -22.63
CA LEU A 43 -6.13 14.08 -23.65
C LEU A 43 -6.86 12.79 -23.26
N LEU A 44 -7.26 12.66 -21.99
CA LEU A 44 -7.94 11.47 -21.50
C LEU A 44 -9.22 11.12 -22.29
N PRO A 45 -10.13 12.06 -22.61
CA PRO A 45 -11.30 11.73 -23.42
C PRO A 45 -10.93 11.17 -24.81
N ARG A 46 -9.93 11.76 -25.45
CA ARG A 46 -9.47 11.31 -26.79
C ARG A 46 -8.82 9.92 -26.75
N LEU A 47 -8.15 9.58 -25.65
CA LEU A 47 -7.58 8.26 -25.46
C LEU A 47 -8.69 7.19 -25.38
N LEU A 48 -9.82 7.54 -24.78
CA LEU A 48 -10.95 6.64 -24.56
C LEU A 48 -12.01 6.65 -25.66
N ASP A 49 -12.01 7.66 -26.55
CA ASP A 49 -12.91 7.76 -27.72
C ASP A 49 -12.59 6.73 -28.85
N GLY A 50 -11.65 5.82 -28.61
CA GLY A 50 -11.14 4.87 -29.58
C GLY A 50 -11.81 3.51 -29.56
N ARG A 51 -11.03 2.48 -29.90
CA ARG A 51 -11.44 1.08 -29.73
C ARG A 51 -11.50 0.74 -28.24
N PRO A 52 -12.39 -0.21 -27.84
CA PRO A 52 -12.33 -0.75 -26.49
C PRO A 52 -10.91 -1.17 -26.12
N LEU A 53 -10.53 -0.95 -24.88
CA LEU A 53 -9.22 -1.35 -24.38
C LEU A 53 -9.11 -2.87 -24.36
N ASP A 54 -8.08 -3.43 -24.98
CA ASP A 54 -7.82 -4.88 -24.94
C ASP A 54 -7.23 -5.33 -23.61
N ARG A 55 -6.74 -4.37 -22.82
CA ARG A 55 -6.05 -4.57 -21.53
C ARG A 55 -6.43 -3.46 -20.56
N PRO A 56 -6.32 -3.70 -19.23
CA PRO A 56 -6.48 -2.64 -18.25
C PRO A 56 -5.47 -1.51 -18.51
N LEU A 57 -5.85 -0.27 -18.21
CA LEU A 57 -5.08 0.93 -18.51
C LEU A 57 -4.48 1.54 -17.23
N ALA A 58 -3.18 1.82 -17.21
CA ALA A 58 -2.50 2.53 -16.13
C ALA A 58 -2.02 3.90 -16.60
N LEU A 59 -2.50 4.97 -15.98
CA LEU A 59 -2.22 6.34 -16.35
C LEU A 59 -1.45 7.08 -15.26
N GLY A 60 -0.20 7.40 -15.50
CA GLY A 60 0.60 8.22 -14.62
C GLY A 60 0.22 9.70 -14.76
N ILE A 61 -0.31 10.29 -13.69
CA ILE A 61 -0.68 11.71 -13.63
C ILE A 61 0.35 12.45 -12.79
N ASP A 62 1.04 13.40 -13.42
CA ASP A 62 2.13 14.14 -12.79
C ASP A 62 1.71 15.58 -12.50
N THR A 63 2.02 16.06 -11.29
CA THR A 63 1.84 17.46 -10.88
C THR A 63 2.59 18.45 -11.77
N ARG A 64 3.60 18.00 -12.52
CA ARG A 64 4.33 18.81 -13.51
C ARG A 64 3.55 19.08 -14.79
N ASN A 65 2.50 18.33 -15.04
CA ASN A 65 1.71 18.52 -16.23
C ASN A 65 1.05 19.91 -16.20
N ARG A 66 1.14 20.65 -17.32
CA ARG A 66 0.57 22.00 -17.41
C ARG A 66 -0.94 22.03 -17.13
N ASP A 67 -1.62 20.94 -17.40
CA ASP A 67 -3.06 20.81 -17.24
C ASP A 67 -3.44 20.20 -15.90
N PHE A 68 -2.44 19.93 -15.03
CA PHE A 68 -2.72 19.34 -13.73
C PHE A 68 -3.36 20.37 -12.79
N SER A 69 -4.48 19.99 -12.24
CA SER A 69 -5.02 20.55 -11.00
C SER A 69 -5.74 19.44 -10.22
N VAL A 70 -5.78 19.56 -8.91
CA VAL A 70 -6.48 18.60 -8.06
C VAL A 70 -7.94 18.44 -8.45
N PRO A 71 -8.73 19.54 -8.66
CA PRO A 71 -10.09 19.43 -9.13
C PRO A 71 -10.21 18.70 -10.47
N ALA A 72 -9.32 18.98 -11.44
CA ALA A 72 -9.36 18.32 -12.74
C ALA A 72 -9.09 16.81 -12.67
N LEU A 73 -8.19 16.37 -11.79
CA LEU A 73 -7.92 14.94 -11.58
C LEU A 73 -9.13 14.23 -10.95
N LEU A 74 -9.70 14.81 -9.90
CA LEU A 74 -10.86 14.22 -9.22
C LEU A 74 -12.10 14.22 -10.12
N GLU A 75 -12.33 15.29 -10.90
CA GLU A 75 -13.39 15.34 -11.89
C GLU A 75 -13.19 14.30 -13.02
N ALA A 76 -11.96 14.04 -13.43
CA ALA A 76 -11.65 13.01 -14.40
C ALA A 76 -12.00 11.62 -13.86
N GLN A 77 -11.65 11.31 -12.61
CA GLN A 77 -12.04 10.06 -11.93
C GLN A 77 -13.57 9.93 -11.85
N ASP A 78 -14.25 10.98 -11.41
CA ASP A 78 -15.72 10.98 -11.28
C ASP A 78 -16.40 10.76 -12.64
N LYS A 79 -15.92 11.39 -13.72
CA LYS A 79 -16.44 11.20 -15.09
C LYS A 79 -16.23 9.79 -15.60
N LEU A 80 -15.07 9.18 -15.32
CA LEU A 80 -14.79 7.81 -15.69
C LEU A 80 -15.74 6.84 -14.98
N ASN A 81 -15.94 7.01 -13.67
CA ASN A 81 -16.82 6.16 -12.87
C ASN A 81 -18.32 6.41 -13.13
N ALA A 82 -18.68 7.56 -13.68
CA ALA A 82 -20.04 7.82 -14.15
C ALA A 82 -20.37 7.16 -15.49
N HIS A 83 -19.39 6.57 -16.17
CA HIS A 83 -19.57 5.92 -17.46
C HIS A 83 -19.55 4.40 -17.29
N ASP A 84 -20.64 3.72 -17.61
CA ASP A 84 -20.83 2.28 -17.42
C ASP A 84 -19.73 1.38 -18.00
N ALA A 85 -19.01 1.87 -19.02
CA ALA A 85 -17.93 1.11 -19.67
C ALA A 85 -16.62 1.10 -18.88
N TYR A 86 -16.47 1.93 -17.85
CA TYR A 86 -15.19 2.08 -17.14
C TYR A 86 -15.35 1.90 -15.63
N THR A 87 -14.30 1.36 -15.01
CA THR A 87 -14.07 1.41 -13.57
C THR A 87 -12.72 2.08 -13.33
N ALA A 88 -12.73 3.31 -12.84
CA ALA A 88 -11.51 4.08 -12.60
C ALA A 88 -11.14 4.06 -11.13
N ARG A 89 -9.88 3.69 -10.84
CA ARG A 89 -9.31 3.70 -9.49
C ARG A 89 -8.16 4.67 -9.40
N LEU A 90 -8.06 5.33 -8.26
CA LEU A 90 -6.99 6.26 -7.95
C LEU A 90 -5.97 5.60 -7.02
N LEU A 91 -4.82 5.25 -7.58
CA LEU A 91 -3.65 4.79 -6.82
C LEU A 91 -2.80 5.99 -6.40
N TYR A 92 -2.75 6.25 -5.12
CA TYR A 92 -1.90 7.28 -4.54
C TYR A 92 -0.66 6.69 -3.89
N LEU A 93 0.51 7.11 -4.35
CA LEU A 93 1.79 6.76 -3.76
C LEU A 93 2.16 7.83 -2.73
N ASP A 94 2.00 7.51 -1.46
CA ASP A 94 2.38 8.40 -0.36
C ASP A 94 3.86 8.28 0.00
N CYS A 95 4.43 9.35 0.54
CA CYS A 95 5.80 9.33 1.02
C CYS A 95 6.06 10.48 2.01
N ARG A 96 6.74 10.20 3.10
CA ARG A 96 7.11 11.20 4.09
C ARG A 96 8.06 12.25 3.52
N ALA A 97 7.89 13.51 3.93
CA ALA A 97 8.67 14.65 3.44
C ALA A 97 10.19 14.44 3.58
N GLU A 98 10.66 13.95 4.72
CA GLU A 98 12.09 13.68 4.95
C GLU A 98 12.66 12.63 3.99
N VAL A 99 11.85 11.66 3.59
CA VAL A 99 12.26 10.62 2.64
C VAL A 99 12.30 11.18 1.22
N LEU A 100 11.32 11.98 0.84
CA LEU A 100 11.32 12.68 -0.45
C LEU A 100 12.56 13.56 -0.59
N LEU A 101 12.87 14.36 0.42
CA LEU A 101 14.08 15.22 0.42
C LEU A 101 15.35 14.42 0.27
N ARG A 102 15.48 13.29 0.97
CA ARG A 102 16.61 12.38 0.83
C ARG A 102 16.71 11.82 -0.60
N ARG A 103 15.59 11.35 -1.18
CA ARG A 103 15.56 10.81 -2.56
C ARG A 103 15.93 11.87 -3.59
N PHE A 104 15.51 13.13 -3.41
CA PHE A 104 15.92 14.24 -4.29
C PHE A 104 17.43 14.51 -4.18
N SER A 105 17.99 14.50 -2.97
CA SER A 105 19.42 14.71 -2.78
C SER A 105 20.28 13.60 -3.43
N GLU A 106 19.85 12.35 -3.31
CA GLU A 106 20.53 11.19 -3.90
C GLU A 106 20.48 11.20 -5.43
N THR A 107 19.35 11.59 -6.02
CA THR A 107 19.15 11.55 -7.48
C THR A 107 19.63 12.82 -8.19
N ARG A 108 20.01 13.86 -7.47
CA ARG A 108 20.39 15.20 -8.01
C ARG A 108 19.35 15.78 -8.98
N ARG A 109 18.09 15.37 -8.87
CA ARG A 109 16.99 15.90 -9.68
C ARG A 109 16.42 17.16 -9.04
N ARG A 110 16.03 18.11 -9.86
CA ARG A 110 15.30 19.29 -9.37
C ARG A 110 13.84 18.89 -9.08
N HIS A 111 13.31 19.37 -7.97
CA HIS A 111 11.90 19.20 -7.66
C HIS A 111 11.04 19.98 -8.67
N PRO A 112 9.90 19.44 -9.16
CA PRO A 112 9.06 20.10 -10.16
C PRO A 112 8.58 21.49 -9.77
N PHE A 113 8.25 21.68 -8.50
CA PHE A 113 7.82 22.98 -7.94
C PHE A 113 8.98 23.90 -7.51
N ALA A 114 10.23 23.49 -7.65
CA ALA A 114 11.39 24.32 -7.32
C ALA A 114 11.66 25.31 -8.46
N LYS A 115 10.97 26.43 -8.49
CA LYS A 115 11.24 27.57 -9.40
C LYS A 115 12.46 28.39 -8.96
N GLY A 116 13.51 27.73 -8.50
CA GLY A 116 14.69 28.36 -7.90
C GLY A 116 14.79 28.19 -6.39
N ASP A 117 13.77 27.66 -5.76
CA ASP A 117 13.65 27.43 -4.31
C ASP A 117 14.38 26.16 -3.86
N ALA A 118 14.58 26.03 -2.55
CA ALA A 118 15.11 24.82 -1.96
C ALA A 118 14.14 23.63 -2.14
N PRO A 119 14.63 22.40 -2.35
CA PRO A 119 13.76 21.21 -2.46
C PRO A 119 12.78 21.05 -1.30
N ALA A 120 13.15 21.48 -0.09
CA ALA A 120 12.29 21.41 1.09
C ALA A 120 11.01 22.23 0.93
N GLU A 121 11.13 23.47 0.50
CA GLU A 121 9.99 24.37 0.27
C GLU A 121 9.05 23.85 -0.83
N ALA A 122 9.62 23.18 -1.83
CA ALA A 122 8.85 22.60 -2.91
C ALA A 122 8.03 21.38 -2.42
N VAL A 123 8.62 20.51 -1.58
CA VAL A 123 7.92 19.39 -0.95
C VAL A 123 6.83 19.88 0.00
N GLU A 124 7.13 20.88 0.84
CA GLU A 124 6.16 21.47 1.77
C GLU A 124 4.95 22.12 1.06
N ARG A 125 5.11 22.56 -0.17
CA ARG A 125 3.99 23.08 -1.00
C ARG A 125 3.23 21.97 -1.71
N GLU A 126 3.91 20.92 -2.16
CA GLU A 126 3.28 19.83 -2.92
C GLU A 126 2.39 18.95 -2.04
N LEU A 127 2.85 18.58 -0.84
CA LEU A 127 2.09 17.66 0.02
C LEU A 127 0.69 18.19 0.41
N PRO A 128 0.52 19.44 0.88
CA PRO A 128 -0.81 19.98 1.15
C PRO A 128 -1.67 20.13 -0.11
N LEU A 129 -1.06 20.44 -1.26
CA LEU A 129 -1.77 20.52 -2.53
C LEU A 129 -2.41 19.18 -2.89
N LEU A 130 -1.71 18.07 -2.65
CA LEU A 130 -2.17 16.73 -2.99
C LEU A 130 -3.03 16.06 -1.89
N ALA A 131 -3.20 16.68 -0.71
CA ALA A 131 -3.98 16.12 0.38
C ALA A 131 -5.40 15.70 -0.05
N PRO A 132 -6.19 16.49 -0.81
CA PRO A 132 -7.53 16.08 -1.25
C PRO A 132 -7.51 14.87 -2.20
N VAL A 133 -6.45 14.70 -2.99
CA VAL A 133 -6.27 13.54 -3.88
C VAL A 133 -5.96 12.31 -3.04
N ARG A 134 -5.11 12.46 -2.02
CA ARG A 134 -4.77 11.41 -1.07
C ARG A 134 -6.01 10.88 -0.33
N GLU A 135 -6.88 11.78 0.12
CA GLU A 135 -8.13 11.44 0.83
C GLU A 135 -9.15 10.70 -0.05
N ARG A 136 -9.11 10.94 -1.36
CA ARG A 136 -9.99 10.30 -2.36
C ARG A 136 -9.39 9.04 -2.98
N ALA A 137 -8.16 8.67 -2.60
CA ALA A 137 -7.49 7.51 -3.18
C ALA A 137 -8.19 6.20 -2.82
N ASP A 138 -8.49 5.39 -3.85
CA ASP A 138 -9.01 4.03 -3.69
C ASP A 138 -7.91 3.09 -3.18
N ILE A 139 -6.67 3.34 -3.62
CA ILE A 139 -5.48 2.58 -3.23
C ILE A 139 -4.42 3.56 -2.74
N LEU A 140 -3.96 3.40 -1.50
CA LEU A 140 -2.88 4.19 -0.92
C LEU A 140 -1.70 3.31 -0.54
N ILE A 141 -0.51 3.61 -1.08
CA ILE A 141 0.72 2.89 -0.76
C ILE A 141 1.74 3.86 -0.19
N ASP A 142 2.07 3.73 1.10
CA ASP A 142 3.19 4.46 1.71
C ASP A 142 4.52 3.87 1.25
N THR A 143 5.22 4.62 0.40
CA THR A 143 6.50 4.22 -0.18
C THR A 143 7.71 4.65 0.65
N SER A 144 7.51 5.27 1.81
CA SER A 144 8.58 5.86 2.63
C SER A 144 9.69 4.86 2.96
N GLU A 145 9.32 3.60 3.16
CA GLU A 145 10.22 2.52 3.55
C GLU A 145 10.44 1.49 2.44
N LEU A 146 9.83 1.69 1.26
CA LEU A 146 9.91 0.74 0.16
C LEU A 146 11.12 1.03 -0.73
N SER A 147 11.84 -0.02 -1.11
CA SER A 147 12.71 0.02 -2.28
C SER A 147 11.87 -0.07 -3.57
N PRO A 148 12.42 0.25 -4.75
CA PRO A 148 11.72 0.02 -6.01
C PRO A 148 11.25 -1.43 -6.21
N HIS A 149 12.01 -2.40 -5.72
CA HIS A 149 11.63 -3.82 -5.75
C HIS A 149 10.43 -4.12 -4.86
N ASP A 150 10.39 -3.54 -3.64
CA ASP A 150 9.27 -3.74 -2.72
C ASP A 150 7.99 -3.08 -3.21
N LEU A 151 8.11 -1.92 -3.85
CA LEU A 151 6.96 -1.28 -4.48
C LEU A 151 6.38 -2.15 -5.61
N ARG A 152 7.24 -2.76 -6.45
CA ARG A 152 6.78 -3.72 -7.46
C ARG A 152 6.06 -4.91 -6.82
N ALA A 153 6.65 -5.52 -5.79
CA ALA A 153 6.04 -6.64 -5.08
C ALA A 153 4.69 -6.25 -4.45
N ALA A 154 4.60 -5.07 -3.84
CA ALA A 154 3.34 -4.56 -3.31
C ALA A 154 2.28 -4.41 -4.40
N LEU A 155 2.62 -3.81 -5.55
CA LEU A 155 1.71 -3.65 -6.68
C LEU A 155 1.29 -5.01 -7.28
N THR A 156 2.22 -5.96 -7.38
CA THR A 156 1.88 -7.31 -7.83
C THR A 156 0.85 -7.95 -6.90
N GLN A 157 1.01 -7.84 -5.59
CA GLN A 157 0.02 -8.34 -4.64
C GLN A 157 -1.34 -7.66 -4.79
N TRP A 158 -1.36 -6.34 -5.00
CA TRP A 158 -2.55 -5.55 -5.20
C TRP A 158 -3.32 -5.97 -6.45
N PHE A 159 -2.66 -6.01 -7.59
CA PHE A 159 -3.29 -6.21 -8.90
C PHE A 159 -3.40 -7.69 -9.31
N ALA A 160 -2.64 -8.61 -8.70
CA ALA A 160 -2.86 -10.05 -8.90
C ALA A 160 -4.17 -10.53 -8.27
N ALA A 161 -4.58 -9.94 -7.15
CA ALA A 161 -5.87 -10.24 -6.52
C ALA A 161 -7.06 -9.79 -7.37
N GLU A 162 -6.90 -8.80 -8.24
CA GLU A 162 -7.95 -8.34 -9.16
C GLU A 162 -8.25 -9.32 -10.29
N ALA A 163 -7.28 -10.13 -10.69
CA ALA A 163 -7.49 -11.18 -11.69
C ALA A 163 -8.42 -12.30 -11.18
N GLU A 164 -8.64 -12.39 -9.87
CA GLU A 164 -9.53 -13.34 -9.21
C GLU A 164 -10.61 -12.59 -8.39
N GLN A 165 -11.43 -11.78 -9.02
CA GLN A 165 -12.59 -11.05 -8.47
C GLN A 165 -12.83 -11.23 -6.96
N GLY A 166 -12.12 -10.46 -6.09
CA GLY A 166 -12.29 -10.53 -4.64
C GLY A 166 -11.58 -9.44 -3.85
N LEU A 167 -12.03 -9.22 -2.60
CA LEU A 167 -11.38 -8.33 -1.64
C LEU A 167 -10.02 -8.91 -1.21
N ALA A 168 -8.92 -8.25 -1.56
CA ALA A 168 -7.58 -8.59 -1.08
C ALA A 168 -7.36 -8.07 0.34
N VAL A 169 -7.00 -8.93 1.26
CA VAL A 169 -6.70 -8.57 2.65
C VAL A 169 -5.20 -8.62 2.91
N THR A 170 -4.61 -7.56 3.41
CA THR A 170 -3.21 -7.56 3.85
C THR A 170 -3.10 -7.35 5.35
N ILE A 171 -2.42 -8.26 6.03
CA ILE A 171 -2.13 -8.16 7.45
C ILE A 171 -0.71 -7.64 7.63
N HIS A 172 -0.56 -6.56 8.40
CA HIS A 172 0.73 -5.95 8.71
C HIS A 172 1.11 -6.17 10.17
N SER A 173 2.36 -6.53 10.44
CA SER A 173 2.93 -6.32 11.76
C SER A 173 3.82 -5.08 11.75
N PHE A 174 3.70 -4.22 12.77
CA PHE A 174 4.45 -2.97 12.86
C PHE A 174 4.90 -2.63 14.30
N SER A 175 5.80 -1.65 14.39
CA SER A 175 6.36 -1.13 15.64
C SER A 175 5.79 0.25 15.98
N TYR A 176 5.14 0.39 17.15
CA TYR A 176 4.73 1.71 17.65
C TYR A 176 5.89 2.67 17.93
N LYS A 177 7.11 2.17 18.13
CA LYS A 177 8.30 3.04 18.25
C LYS A 177 8.57 3.85 16.97
N ARG A 178 8.04 3.40 15.83
CA ARG A 178 8.18 4.08 14.54
C ARG A 178 6.93 4.82 14.09
N GLY A 179 5.91 4.81 14.91
CA GLY A 179 4.62 5.40 14.59
C GLY A 179 3.65 4.43 13.92
N LEU A 180 2.43 4.89 13.79
CA LEU A 180 1.36 4.17 13.09
C LEU A 180 1.61 4.28 11.57
N PRO A 181 1.61 3.17 10.81
CA PRO A 181 1.64 3.25 9.35
C PRO A 181 0.40 3.96 8.80
N GLN A 182 0.58 4.76 7.76
CA GLN A 182 -0.49 5.61 7.21
C GLN A 182 -1.40 4.87 6.23
N ASP A 183 -0.97 3.70 5.75
CA ASP A 183 -1.64 2.85 4.78
C ASP A 183 -2.48 1.73 5.43
N LEU A 184 -2.91 1.89 6.68
CA LEU A 184 -3.77 0.95 7.39
C LEU A 184 -5.20 1.45 7.46
N ASP A 185 -6.17 0.60 7.07
CA ASP A 185 -7.59 0.83 7.30
C ASP A 185 -7.97 0.56 8.77
N MET A 186 -7.29 -0.42 9.40
CA MET A 186 -7.51 -0.80 10.80
C MET A 186 -6.19 -1.07 11.50
N ALA A 187 -6.08 -0.65 12.76
CA ALA A 187 -4.90 -0.95 13.59
C ALA A 187 -5.31 -1.48 14.96
N LEU A 188 -4.73 -2.61 15.35
CA LEU A 188 -4.95 -3.24 16.65
C LEU A 188 -3.66 -3.23 17.47
N ASP A 189 -3.76 -2.79 18.72
CA ASP A 189 -2.64 -2.76 19.66
C ASP A 189 -2.57 -4.06 20.46
N VAL A 190 -1.45 -4.79 20.30
CA VAL A 190 -1.22 -6.05 21.00
C VAL A 190 -0.14 -5.92 22.09
N ARG A 191 0.13 -4.69 22.58
CA ARG A 191 1.13 -4.47 23.64
C ARG A 191 0.71 -4.98 25.02
N PHE A 192 -0.57 -5.20 25.25
CA PHE A 192 -1.11 -5.74 26.48
C PHE A 192 -0.76 -7.22 26.70
N LEU A 193 -0.41 -7.97 25.66
CA LEU A 193 0.02 -9.36 25.74
C LEU A 193 1.43 -9.46 26.38
N ASN A 194 1.72 -10.60 26.99
CA ASN A 194 3.03 -10.92 27.57
C ASN A 194 4.17 -10.66 26.58
N ASN A 195 5.24 -10.03 27.04
CA ASN A 195 6.32 -9.61 26.19
C ASN A 195 7.47 -10.62 26.13
N PRO A 196 7.65 -11.37 25.02
CA PRO A 196 8.72 -12.37 24.87
C PRO A 196 10.13 -11.78 25.05
N HIS A 197 10.30 -10.48 24.86
CA HIS A 197 11.60 -9.82 25.02
C HIS A 197 12.21 -9.98 26.41
N TRP A 198 11.39 -10.19 27.45
CA TRP A 198 11.84 -10.38 28.81
C TRP A 198 12.32 -11.81 29.09
N GLN A 199 12.03 -12.76 28.21
CA GLN A 199 12.53 -14.13 28.27
C GLN A 199 13.86 -14.20 27.49
N PRO A 200 14.99 -14.53 28.18
CA PRO A 200 16.32 -14.53 27.53
C PRO A 200 16.36 -15.42 26.28
N GLU A 201 15.70 -16.58 26.31
CA GLU A 201 15.66 -17.58 25.26
C GLU A 201 14.80 -17.15 24.04
N LEU A 202 13.83 -16.25 24.23
CA LEU A 202 12.94 -15.77 23.17
C LEU A 202 13.38 -14.43 22.57
N ARG A 203 14.27 -13.71 23.25
CA ARG A 203 14.66 -12.34 22.88
C ARG A 203 15.23 -12.23 21.47
N ALA A 204 16.03 -13.21 21.05
CA ALA A 204 16.70 -13.23 19.75
C ALA A 204 15.80 -13.74 18.61
N LEU A 205 14.73 -14.43 18.93
CA LEU A 205 13.74 -15.01 18.01
C LEU A 205 12.76 -13.93 17.52
N ASP A 206 11.89 -14.31 16.60
CA ASP A 206 10.77 -13.45 16.18
C ASP A 206 9.42 -14.20 16.27
N GLY A 207 8.32 -13.51 15.96
CA GLY A 207 6.97 -14.06 16.13
C GLY A 207 6.61 -15.20 15.19
N ARG A 208 7.44 -15.52 14.18
CA ARG A 208 7.29 -16.70 13.32
C ARG A 208 7.84 -17.97 13.98
N ASP A 209 8.70 -17.80 14.99
CA ASP A 209 9.23 -18.92 15.74
C ASP A 209 8.14 -19.50 16.66
N LYS A 210 7.96 -20.83 16.61
CA LYS A 210 6.93 -21.53 17.39
C LYS A 210 7.00 -21.22 18.89
N ALA A 211 8.20 -21.14 19.46
CA ALA A 211 8.37 -20.84 20.87
C ALA A 211 7.83 -19.46 21.25
N VAL A 212 8.01 -18.45 20.39
CA VAL A 212 7.46 -17.10 20.57
C VAL A 212 5.94 -17.10 20.39
N ALA A 213 5.44 -17.80 19.34
CA ALA A 213 4.02 -17.92 19.10
C ALA A 213 3.29 -18.59 20.25
N ASP A 214 3.82 -19.70 20.78
CA ASP A 214 3.28 -20.43 21.93
C ASP A 214 3.29 -19.55 23.21
N PHE A 215 4.35 -18.78 23.43
CA PHE A 215 4.43 -17.86 24.57
C PHE A 215 3.39 -16.74 24.50
N VAL A 216 3.18 -16.15 23.32
CA VAL A 216 2.20 -15.07 23.10
C VAL A 216 0.77 -15.62 23.20
N SER A 217 0.48 -16.76 22.58
CA SER A 217 -0.84 -17.37 22.61
C SER A 217 -1.18 -17.99 23.99
N GLY A 218 -0.19 -18.29 24.80
CA GLY A 218 -0.35 -18.74 26.20
C GLY A 218 -0.76 -17.63 27.17
N ASP A 219 -0.79 -16.36 26.74
CA ASP A 219 -1.32 -15.26 27.56
C ASP A 219 -2.84 -15.45 27.76
N PRO A 220 -3.35 -15.39 29.01
CA PRO A 220 -4.80 -15.54 29.26
C PRO A 220 -5.67 -14.52 28.50
N ALA A 221 -5.12 -13.34 28.19
CA ALA A 221 -5.84 -12.31 27.44
C ALA A 221 -5.85 -12.56 25.91
N PHE A 222 -4.98 -13.45 25.42
CA PHE A 222 -4.84 -13.69 23.98
C PHE A 222 -6.10 -14.29 23.35
N ALA A 223 -6.57 -15.43 23.86
CA ALA A 223 -7.68 -16.16 23.24
C ALA A 223 -8.96 -15.31 23.12
N PRO A 224 -9.43 -14.61 24.20
CA PRO A 224 -10.63 -13.78 24.08
C PRO A 224 -10.42 -12.54 23.19
N PHE A 225 -9.22 -11.99 23.13
CA PHE A 225 -8.89 -10.91 22.19
C PHE A 225 -8.89 -11.40 20.75
N PHE A 226 -8.14 -12.47 20.47
CA PHE A 226 -7.97 -12.99 19.12
C PHE A 226 -9.30 -13.42 18.48
N GLN A 227 -10.16 -14.07 19.26
CA GLN A 227 -11.49 -14.45 18.81
C GLN A 227 -12.31 -13.22 18.41
N LYS A 228 -12.39 -12.21 19.29
CA LYS A 228 -13.17 -10.99 19.01
C LYS A 228 -12.60 -10.19 17.83
N ALA A 229 -11.27 -10.09 17.74
CA ALA A 229 -10.60 -9.36 16.64
C ALA A 229 -10.82 -10.06 15.30
N SER A 230 -10.66 -11.38 15.24
CA SER A 230 -10.91 -12.15 14.03
C SER A 230 -12.39 -12.14 13.62
N ASP A 231 -13.31 -12.27 14.57
CA ASP A 231 -14.75 -12.22 14.29
C ASP A 231 -15.15 -10.83 13.77
N LEU A 232 -14.63 -9.75 14.36
CA LEU A 232 -14.87 -8.39 13.88
C LEU A 232 -14.40 -8.24 12.43
N ILE A 233 -13.15 -8.61 12.14
CA ILE A 233 -12.60 -8.51 10.78
C ILE A 233 -13.44 -9.33 9.82
N MET A 234 -13.68 -10.61 10.11
CA MET A 234 -14.49 -11.49 9.25
C MET A 234 -15.91 -10.96 9.02
N SER A 235 -16.52 -10.28 10.00
CA SER A 235 -17.85 -9.69 9.83
C SER A 235 -17.88 -8.48 8.90
N LEU A 236 -16.73 -7.78 8.75
CA LEU A 236 -16.62 -6.60 7.89
C LEU A 236 -16.30 -6.97 6.42
N LEU A 237 -15.58 -8.08 6.21
CA LEU A 237 -15.09 -8.43 4.87
C LEU A 237 -16.19 -8.55 3.81
N PRO A 238 -17.35 -9.23 4.05
CA PRO A 238 -18.41 -9.30 3.06
C PRO A 238 -18.97 -7.91 2.70
N GLY A 239 -19.21 -7.06 3.73
CA GLY A 239 -19.72 -5.72 3.50
C GLY A 239 -18.78 -4.84 2.68
N TYR A 240 -17.47 -4.97 2.91
CA TYR A 240 -16.47 -4.25 2.09
C TYR A 240 -16.41 -4.79 0.65
N ALA A 241 -16.53 -6.10 0.46
CA ALA A 241 -16.59 -6.68 -0.88
C ALA A 241 -17.85 -6.23 -1.64
N ASP A 242 -19.01 -6.22 -0.97
CA ASP A 242 -20.29 -5.79 -1.55
C ASP A 242 -20.28 -4.28 -1.89
N GLU A 243 -19.52 -3.46 -1.13
CA GLU A 243 -19.32 -2.03 -1.41
C GLU A 243 -18.32 -1.80 -2.57
N GLY A 244 -17.72 -2.87 -3.10
CA GLY A 244 -16.72 -2.77 -4.17
C GLY A 244 -15.32 -2.40 -3.68
N LYS A 245 -15.04 -2.49 -2.38
CA LYS A 245 -13.68 -2.33 -1.86
C LYS A 245 -12.84 -3.53 -2.29
N THR A 246 -11.74 -3.26 -2.96
CA THR A 246 -10.86 -4.31 -3.50
C THR A 246 -9.73 -4.67 -2.56
N TYR A 247 -9.52 -3.88 -1.51
CA TYR A 247 -8.40 -4.04 -0.59
C TYR A 247 -8.75 -3.63 0.84
N LEU A 248 -8.25 -4.41 1.81
CA LEU A 248 -8.29 -4.09 3.22
C LEU A 248 -6.92 -4.29 3.88
N SER A 249 -6.43 -3.28 4.58
CA SER A 249 -5.14 -3.28 5.28
C SER A 249 -5.33 -3.28 6.79
N VAL A 250 -4.96 -4.37 7.46
CA VAL A 250 -5.09 -4.50 8.92
C VAL A 250 -3.72 -4.58 9.57
N GLY A 251 -3.43 -3.68 10.51
CA GLY A 251 -2.16 -3.61 11.23
C GLY A 251 -2.25 -4.16 12.65
N LEU A 252 -1.31 -5.04 13.04
CA LEU A 252 -1.05 -5.48 14.40
C LEU A 252 0.19 -4.75 14.92
N GLY A 253 0.05 -3.95 15.98
CA GLY A 253 1.14 -3.15 16.53
C GLY A 253 1.65 -3.64 17.89
N CYS A 254 2.97 -3.80 18.03
CA CYS A 254 3.60 -3.94 19.33
C CYS A 254 4.75 -2.95 19.50
N THR A 255 5.43 -2.94 20.64
CA THR A 255 6.49 -1.96 20.93
C THR A 255 7.62 -2.00 19.91
N GLY A 256 8.14 -3.19 19.58
CA GLY A 256 9.30 -3.39 18.71
C GLY A 256 8.99 -4.01 17.35
N GLY A 257 7.75 -4.42 17.08
CA GLY A 257 7.33 -5.00 15.79
C GLY A 257 7.99 -6.36 15.45
N GLN A 258 8.52 -7.08 16.45
CA GLN A 258 9.30 -8.31 16.22
C GLN A 258 8.62 -9.58 16.74
N HIS A 259 8.00 -9.53 17.91
CA HIS A 259 7.48 -10.73 18.59
C HIS A 259 5.95 -10.77 18.55
N ARG A 260 5.25 -10.06 19.46
CA ARG A 260 3.80 -10.12 19.65
C ARG A 260 3.02 -9.80 18.38
N SER A 261 3.32 -8.67 17.73
CA SER A 261 2.62 -8.25 16.50
C SER A 261 2.85 -9.22 15.34
N VAL A 262 4.04 -9.80 15.23
CA VAL A 262 4.35 -10.82 14.21
C VAL A 262 3.57 -12.09 14.50
N ALA A 263 3.64 -12.63 15.73
CA ALA A 263 2.93 -13.86 16.10
C ALA A 263 1.41 -13.75 15.90
N VAL A 264 0.79 -12.63 16.34
CA VAL A 264 -0.64 -12.41 16.18
C VAL A 264 -1.01 -12.25 14.69
N ALA A 265 -0.17 -11.56 13.91
CA ALA A 265 -0.39 -11.39 12.46
C ALA A 265 -0.37 -12.72 11.72
N GLU A 266 0.59 -13.60 11.99
CA GLU A 266 0.67 -14.95 11.41
C GLU A 266 -0.58 -15.77 11.72
N MET A 267 -1.03 -15.75 12.98
CA MET A 267 -2.23 -16.48 13.39
C MET A 267 -3.49 -15.91 12.71
N LEU A 268 -3.58 -14.59 12.57
CA LEU A 268 -4.73 -13.94 11.94
C LEU A 268 -4.79 -14.26 10.44
N VAL A 269 -3.66 -14.26 9.74
CA VAL A 269 -3.58 -14.67 8.32
C VAL A 269 -4.09 -16.09 8.15
N ASN A 270 -3.62 -17.04 8.98
CA ASN A 270 -4.05 -18.42 8.91
C ASN A 270 -5.57 -18.53 9.13
N ARG A 271 -6.11 -17.81 10.13
CA ARG A 271 -7.55 -17.82 10.45
C ARG A 271 -8.42 -17.29 9.32
N LEU A 272 -7.98 -16.21 8.64
CA LEU A 272 -8.71 -15.63 7.51
C LEU A 272 -8.58 -16.51 6.25
N ALA A 273 -7.41 -17.09 6.01
CA ALA A 273 -7.19 -18.02 4.90
C ALA A 273 -8.03 -19.29 5.04
N GLU A 274 -8.13 -19.86 6.26
CA GLU A 274 -9.01 -21.00 6.57
C GLU A 274 -10.49 -20.67 6.31
N ALA A 275 -10.88 -19.39 6.44
CA ALA A 275 -12.22 -18.92 6.11
C ALA A 275 -12.43 -18.64 4.61
N GLY A 276 -11.43 -18.91 3.77
CA GLY A 276 -11.50 -18.80 2.30
C GLY A 276 -11.15 -17.41 1.75
N TRP A 277 -10.63 -16.48 2.57
CA TRP A 277 -10.22 -15.16 2.11
C TRP A 277 -8.81 -15.17 1.52
N GLN A 278 -8.59 -14.37 0.47
CA GLN A 278 -7.25 -14.12 -0.04
C GLN A 278 -6.53 -13.16 0.90
N VAL A 279 -5.49 -13.64 1.57
CA VAL A 279 -4.76 -12.88 2.59
C VAL A 279 -3.27 -12.88 2.32
N SER A 280 -2.66 -11.72 2.39
CA SER A 280 -1.22 -11.53 2.36
C SER A 280 -0.71 -11.00 3.70
N ILE A 281 0.61 -11.13 3.95
CA ILE A 281 1.23 -10.67 5.20
C ILE A 281 2.49 -9.86 4.94
N ARG A 282 2.71 -8.83 5.76
CA ARG A 282 3.93 -8.03 5.76
C ARG A 282 4.45 -7.78 7.17
N HIS A 283 5.68 -8.10 7.41
CA HIS A 283 6.37 -7.83 8.67
C HIS A 283 7.35 -6.66 8.51
N ARG A 284 6.87 -5.43 8.69
CA ARG A 284 7.64 -4.19 8.41
C ARG A 284 9.00 -4.13 9.11
N GLU A 285 9.09 -4.58 10.36
CA GLU A 285 10.35 -4.54 11.10
C GLU A 285 11.30 -5.70 10.75
N LEU A 286 10.78 -6.87 10.39
CA LEU A 286 11.61 -7.99 9.95
C LEU A 286 12.20 -7.72 8.55
N GLU A 287 11.40 -7.17 7.64
CA GLU A 287 11.86 -6.74 6.31
C GLU A 287 13.01 -5.73 6.41
N ARG A 288 12.92 -4.76 7.33
CA ARG A 288 13.99 -3.78 7.57
C ARG A 288 15.28 -4.42 8.11
N ARG A 289 15.17 -5.38 9.01
CA ARG A 289 16.34 -6.08 9.58
C ARG A 289 17.04 -6.91 8.53
N GLY A 290 16.30 -7.63 7.69
CA GLY A 290 16.86 -8.37 6.56
C GLY A 290 17.65 -7.46 5.61
N ARG A 291 17.18 -6.24 5.37
CA ARG A 291 17.88 -5.23 4.54
C ARG A 291 19.13 -4.67 5.22
N GLY A 292 19.10 -4.49 6.54
CA GLY A 292 20.26 -4.04 7.32
C GLY A 292 21.41 -5.05 7.29
N ALA A 293 21.11 -6.34 7.37
CA ALA A 293 22.08 -7.41 7.29
C ALA A 293 22.71 -7.55 5.88
N ALA A 294 21.91 -7.38 4.82
CA ALA A 294 22.41 -7.40 3.45
C ALA A 294 23.34 -6.23 3.11
N LYS A 295 23.12 -5.04 3.69
CA LYS A 295 24.00 -3.87 3.51
C LYS A 295 25.34 -4.01 4.23
N THR A 296 25.43 -4.78 5.31
CA THR A 296 26.68 -5.00 6.06
C THR A 296 27.57 -6.05 5.43
N LEU A 297 27.03 -6.94 4.61
CA LEU A 297 27.81 -7.95 3.87
C LEU A 297 28.39 -7.45 2.53
N GLY A 298 27.98 -6.25 2.09
CA GLY A 298 28.43 -5.65 0.82
C GLY A 298 29.58 -4.64 0.93
N THR A 299 30.22 -4.47 2.10
CA THR A 299 31.33 -3.54 2.29
C THR A 299 32.60 -4.27 2.78
N SER A 300 33.05 -5.21 1.97
CA SER A 300 34.40 -5.76 2.09
C SER A 300 34.84 -6.25 0.70
N VAL A 301 35.28 -5.32 -0.15
CA VAL A 301 36.41 -5.44 -1.09
C VAL A 301 36.77 -4.03 -1.55
#